data_b59b415587568dc9ce73993adcf97da3
#
_entry.id   b59b415587568dc9ce73993adcf97da3
#
_cell.length_a   1.000
_cell.length_b   1.000
_cell.length_c   1.000
_cell.angle_alpha   90.00
_cell.angle_beta   90.00
_cell.angle_gamma   90.00
#
_symmetry.space_group_name_H-M   'P 1'
#
loop_
_entity.id
_entity.type
_entity.pdbx_description
1 polymer ?
#
loop_
_entity_poly.entity_id
_entity_poly.type
_entity_poly.pdbx_seq_one_letter_code
_entity_poly.pdbx_strand_id
1 'polypeptide(L)'
;MVSAAFPRRAGTQFCIQYYSSWTRAADTPVHLASVAKVYAAMRPYMPGASYVNYCDLDLPDYPDAYWGDNLPRLMAVKQQYDPQNLFQHAQSVPLPSQPQA
;
A
#
# COMPACT_ATOMS: atom_id res chain seq x y z
N MET A 1 -22.98 -4.69 4.59
CA MET A 1 -21.83 -3.84 4.94
C MET A 1 -20.70 -4.74 5.41
N VAL A 2 -19.58 -4.76 4.71
CA VAL A 2 -18.45 -5.63 5.09
C VAL A 2 -17.62 -4.87 6.11
N SER A 3 -17.72 -5.26 7.39
CA SER A 3 -16.94 -4.68 8.49
C SER A 3 -15.56 -5.37 8.55
N ALA A 4 -14.62 -4.89 7.75
CA ALA A 4 -13.24 -5.37 7.77
C ALA A 4 -12.27 -4.22 7.52
N ALA A 5 -11.04 -4.31 8.06
CA ALA A 5 -10.02 -3.29 7.89
C ALA A 5 -9.67 -3.06 6.41
N PHE A 6 -9.60 -4.13 5.62
CA PHE A 6 -9.37 -4.04 4.17
C PHE A 6 -10.70 -3.78 3.43
N PRO A 7 -10.87 -2.62 2.75
CA PRO A 7 -12.15 -2.20 2.20
C PRO A 7 -12.49 -2.82 0.84
N ARG A 8 -11.50 -3.30 0.09
CA ARG A 8 -11.62 -3.65 -1.32
C ARG A 8 -12.09 -5.09 -1.55
N ARG A 9 -13.12 -5.53 -0.83
CA ARG A 9 -13.67 -6.90 -0.94
C ARG A 9 -14.82 -7.01 -1.92
N ALA A 10 -15.69 -6.02 -1.97
CA ALA A 10 -16.85 -6.03 -2.85
C ALA A 10 -16.52 -5.33 -4.17
N GLY A 11 -16.90 -5.94 -5.29
CA GLY A 11 -16.70 -5.37 -6.62
C GLY A 11 -15.31 -5.55 -7.23
N THR A 12 -14.32 -5.99 -6.46
CA THR A 12 -13.00 -6.32 -7.02
C THR A 12 -13.07 -7.66 -7.75
N GLN A 13 -12.76 -7.64 -9.05
CA GLN A 13 -12.84 -8.82 -9.90
C GLN A 13 -11.53 -9.61 -9.94
N PHE A 14 -10.38 -8.94 -9.81
CA PHE A 14 -9.05 -9.57 -9.85
C PHE A 14 -8.00 -8.68 -9.18
N CYS A 15 -6.85 -9.26 -8.89
CA CYS A 15 -5.64 -8.58 -8.45
C CYS A 15 -4.55 -8.78 -9.51
N ILE A 16 -3.88 -7.71 -9.90
CA ILE A 16 -2.72 -7.78 -10.80
C ILE A 16 -1.46 -7.53 -9.98
N GLN A 17 -0.50 -8.42 -10.11
CA GLN A 17 0.83 -8.27 -9.56
C GLN A 17 1.83 -8.03 -10.70
N TYR A 18 2.56 -6.92 -10.63
CA TYR A 18 3.69 -6.66 -11.52
C TYR A 18 4.93 -7.25 -10.87
N TYR A 19 5.53 -8.22 -11.54
CA TYR A 19 6.59 -9.01 -10.97
C TYR A 19 7.80 -9.08 -11.88
N SER A 20 8.99 -8.99 -11.31
CA SER A 20 10.26 -9.26 -11.98
C SER A 20 11.20 -9.99 -11.05
N SER A 21 12.01 -10.88 -11.61
CA SER A 21 13.03 -11.62 -10.85
C SER A 21 14.36 -11.61 -11.59
N TRP A 22 15.44 -11.60 -10.84
CA TRP A 22 16.79 -11.63 -11.38
C TRP A 22 17.73 -12.33 -10.39
N THR A 23 18.87 -12.78 -10.89
CA THR A 23 19.87 -13.50 -10.10
C THR A 23 21.14 -12.70 -9.86
N ARG A 24 21.51 -11.81 -10.80
CA ARG A 24 22.72 -11.01 -10.69
C ARG A 24 22.38 -9.63 -10.12
N ALA A 25 23.06 -9.22 -9.06
CA ALA A 25 22.86 -7.92 -8.44
C ALA A 25 23.04 -6.74 -9.43
N ALA A 26 23.92 -6.89 -10.42
CA ALA A 26 24.14 -5.88 -11.45
C ALA A 26 22.90 -5.58 -12.31
N ASP A 27 21.95 -6.51 -12.40
CA ASP A 27 20.74 -6.36 -13.19
C ASP A 27 19.61 -5.64 -12.42
N THR A 28 19.77 -5.44 -11.11
CA THR A 28 18.76 -4.81 -10.24
C THR A 28 18.20 -3.49 -10.79
N PRO A 29 19.01 -2.50 -11.22
CA PRO A 29 18.47 -1.23 -11.70
C PRO A 29 17.55 -1.39 -12.91
N VAL A 30 17.89 -2.28 -13.83
CA VAL A 30 17.10 -2.54 -15.06
C VAL A 30 15.74 -3.16 -14.70
N HIS A 31 15.72 -4.13 -13.78
CA HIS A 31 14.49 -4.81 -13.39
C HIS A 31 13.57 -3.89 -12.59
N LEU A 32 14.09 -3.12 -11.64
CA LEU A 32 13.32 -2.12 -10.89
C LEU A 32 12.73 -1.05 -11.81
N ALA A 33 13.53 -0.51 -12.74
CA ALA A 33 13.05 0.47 -13.70
C ALA A 33 11.95 -0.10 -14.62
N SER A 34 12.06 -1.38 -15.01
CA SER A 34 11.05 -2.04 -15.83
C SER A 34 9.72 -2.19 -15.10
N VAL A 35 9.72 -2.66 -13.85
CA VAL A 35 8.50 -2.78 -13.03
C VAL A 35 7.86 -1.42 -12.78
N ALA A 36 8.66 -0.41 -12.42
CA ALA A 36 8.17 0.96 -12.21
C ALA A 36 7.51 1.53 -13.47
N LYS A 37 8.09 1.27 -14.65
CA LYS A 37 7.53 1.71 -15.94
C LYS A 37 6.19 1.03 -16.22
N VAL A 38 6.07 -0.28 -15.99
CA VAL A 38 4.80 -1.00 -16.17
C VAL A 38 3.75 -0.48 -15.19
N TYR A 39 4.11 -0.30 -13.92
CA TYR A 39 3.22 0.26 -12.91
C TYR A 39 2.68 1.64 -13.33
N ALA A 40 3.57 2.55 -13.72
CA ALA A 40 3.18 3.89 -14.18
C ALA A 40 2.25 3.85 -15.40
N ALA A 41 2.51 2.97 -16.37
CA ALA A 41 1.70 2.81 -17.57
C ALA A 41 0.29 2.26 -17.27
N MET A 42 0.16 1.44 -16.22
CA MET A 42 -1.11 0.83 -15.83
C MET A 42 -1.97 1.72 -14.92
N ARG A 43 -1.38 2.70 -14.23
CA ARG A 43 -2.10 3.60 -13.29
C ARG A 43 -3.37 4.24 -13.84
N PRO A 44 -3.42 4.73 -15.10
CA PRO A 44 -4.66 5.31 -15.65
C PRO A 44 -5.82 4.33 -15.82
N TYR A 45 -5.52 3.03 -15.86
CA TYR A 45 -6.51 1.97 -16.12
C TYR A 45 -6.93 1.23 -14.85
N MET A 46 -6.20 1.41 -13.76
CA MET A 46 -6.43 0.70 -12.50
C MET A 46 -6.86 1.67 -11.41
N PRO A 47 -7.85 1.31 -10.56
CA PRO A 47 -8.12 2.07 -9.35
C PRO A 47 -6.86 2.10 -8.49
N GLY A 48 -6.63 3.18 -7.74
CA GLY A 48 -5.46 3.37 -6.90
C GLY A 48 -5.35 2.42 -5.70
N ALA A 49 -6.17 1.36 -5.66
CA ALA A 49 -6.20 0.39 -4.57
C ALA A 49 -5.07 -0.63 -4.69
N SER A 50 -4.49 -1.00 -3.55
CA SER A 50 -3.47 -2.04 -3.44
C SER A 50 -3.81 -3.01 -2.33
N TYR A 51 -3.32 -4.26 -2.45
CA TYR A 51 -3.56 -5.28 -1.45
C TYR A 51 -2.50 -5.21 -0.34
N VAL A 52 -2.93 -4.89 0.87
CA VAL A 52 -2.04 -4.64 2.01
C VAL A 52 -1.11 -5.81 2.37
N ASN A 53 -1.47 -7.06 2.04
CA ASN A 53 -0.60 -8.21 2.29
C ASN A 53 0.51 -8.38 1.25
N TYR A 54 0.49 -7.59 0.18
CA TYR A 54 1.56 -7.48 -0.83
C TYR A 54 2.09 -6.04 -0.80
N CYS A 55 2.72 -5.69 0.34
CA CYS A 55 3.27 -4.35 0.54
C CYS A 55 4.31 -4.00 -0.52
N ASP A 56 4.25 -2.77 -0.99
CA ASP A 56 5.21 -2.19 -1.92
C ASP A 56 5.74 -0.88 -1.32
N LEU A 57 7.01 -0.85 -0.96
CA LEU A 57 7.64 0.33 -0.33
C LEU A 57 7.74 1.53 -1.29
N ASP A 58 7.64 1.30 -2.60
CA ASP A 58 7.63 2.36 -3.61
C ASP A 58 6.25 2.99 -3.81
N LEU A 59 5.22 2.54 -3.06
CA LEU A 59 3.87 3.08 -3.13
C LEU A 59 3.74 4.32 -2.23
N PRO A 60 3.75 5.56 -2.78
CA PRO A 60 3.80 6.78 -1.98
C PRO A 60 2.48 7.08 -1.27
N ASP A 61 1.36 6.68 -1.85
CA ASP A 61 0.00 6.87 -1.35
C ASP A 61 -0.53 5.62 -0.62
N TYR A 62 0.34 4.82 -0.01
CA TYR A 62 0.01 3.54 0.60
C TYR A 62 -1.15 3.60 1.61
N PRO A 63 -1.32 4.65 2.44
CA PRO A 63 -2.39 4.65 3.43
C PRO A 63 -3.77 4.62 2.78
N ASP A 64 -3.97 5.44 1.75
CA ASP A 64 -5.22 5.46 0.99
C ASP A 64 -5.37 4.20 0.13
N ALA A 65 -4.30 3.78 -0.55
CA ALA A 65 -4.30 2.61 -1.42
C ALA A 65 -4.68 1.32 -0.68
N TYR A 66 -4.17 1.13 0.55
CA TYR A 66 -4.46 -0.06 1.37
C TYR A 66 -5.79 0.02 2.09
N TRP A 67 -6.15 1.17 2.65
CA TRP A 67 -7.26 1.28 3.61
C TRP A 67 -8.40 2.20 3.15
N GLY A 68 -8.18 3.09 2.17
CA GLY A 68 -9.20 3.96 1.62
C GLY A 68 -10.07 4.60 2.71
N ASP A 69 -11.39 4.49 2.59
CA ASP A 69 -12.36 5.09 3.52
C ASP A 69 -12.25 4.57 4.97
N ASN A 70 -11.56 3.45 5.20
CA ASN A 70 -11.32 2.92 6.53
C ASN A 70 -10.13 3.58 7.24
N LEU A 71 -9.29 4.32 6.52
CA LEU A 71 -8.07 4.92 7.06
C LEU A 71 -8.33 5.81 8.29
N PRO A 72 -9.31 6.74 8.30
CA PRO A 72 -9.55 7.59 9.48
C PRO A 72 -9.90 6.78 10.74
N ARG A 73 -10.69 5.71 10.58
CA ARG A 73 -11.05 4.82 11.69
C ARG A 73 -9.84 4.03 12.19
N LEU A 74 -8.99 3.53 11.30
CA LEU A 74 -7.77 2.81 11.66
C LEU A 74 -6.78 3.73 12.38
N MET A 75 -6.65 4.98 11.95
CA MET A 75 -5.85 5.99 12.63
C MET A 75 -6.36 6.27 14.05
N ALA A 76 -7.68 6.35 14.24
CA ALA A 76 -8.27 6.51 15.58
C ALA A 76 -8.00 5.29 16.47
N VAL A 77 -8.08 4.08 15.94
CA VAL A 77 -7.70 2.85 16.66
C VAL A 77 -6.22 2.87 17.02
N LYS A 78 -5.37 3.23 16.07
CA LYS A 78 -3.92 3.38 16.32
C LYS A 78 -3.64 4.37 17.44
N GLN A 79 -4.30 5.54 17.42
CA GLN A 79 -4.16 6.57 18.46
C GLN A 79 -4.62 6.05 19.85
N GLN A 80 -5.65 5.23 19.88
CA GLN A 80 -6.18 4.69 21.13
C GLN A 80 -5.28 3.62 21.75
N TYR A 81 -4.73 2.71 20.94
CA TYR A 81 -4.03 1.51 21.44
C TYR A 81 -2.50 1.60 21.36
N ASP A 82 -1.98 2.48 20.50
CA ASP A 82 -0.54 2.68 20.33
C ASP A 82 -0.20 4.18 20.10
N PRO A 83 -0.58 5.05 21.06
CA PRO A 83 -0.38 6.51 20.92
C PRO A 83 1.09 6.91 20.84
N GLN A 84 2.00 6.07 21.34
CA GLN A 84 3.44 6.30 21.28
C GLN A 84 4.10 5.74 20.02
N ASN A 85 3.29 5.14 19.12
CA ASN A 85 3.78 4.54 17.88
C ASN A 85 4.91 3.51 18.08
N LEU A 86 4.75 2.65 19.09
CA LEU A 86 5.73 1.59 19.38
C LEU A 86 5.75 0.51 18.31
N PHE A 87 4.58 0.17 17.76
CA PHE A 87 4.41 -0.78 16.66
C PHE A 87 4.41 -0.02 15.34
N GLN A 88 5.57 0.08 14.72
CA GLN A 88 5.73 0.81 13.47
C GLN A 88 6.63 0.09 12.46
N HIS A 89 6.38 0.32 11.21
CA HIS A 89 7.23 0.00 10.06
C HIS A 89 6.98 1.06 8.96
N ALA A 90 7.72 1.00 7.86
CA ALA A 90 7.68 2.03 6.81
C ALA A 90 6.27 2.35 6.28
N GLN A 91 5.35 1.37 6.29
CA GLN A 91 3.98 1.52 5.82
C GLN A 91 2.94 1.15 6.89
N SER A 92 3.20 1.53 8.14
CA SER A 92 2.22 1.38 9.23
C SER A 92 1.02 2.31 9.05
N VAL A 93 -0.10 1.97 9.69
CA VAL A 93 -1.20 2.92 9.88
C VAL A 93 -0.64 4.15 10.61
N PRO A 94 -0.73 5.35 10.04
CA PRO A 94 -0.18 6.56 10.66
C PRO A 94 -1.02 7.00 11.87
N LEU A 95 -0.38 7.73 12.78
CA LEU A 95 -1.10 8.48 13.81
C LEU A 95 -1.77 9.72 13.18
N PRO A 96 -2.93 10.15 13.69
CA PRO A 96 -3.67 11.30 13.14
C PRO A 96 -2.89 12.62 13.06
N SER A 97 -1.92 12.81 13.97
CA SER A 97 -1.12 14.04 14.09
C SER A 97 0.23 13.99 13.37
N GLN A 98 0.58 12.86 12.75
CA GLN A 98 1.86 12.75 12.04
C GLN A 98 1.70 13.16 10.58
N PRO A 99 2.50 14.08 10.06
CA PRO A 99 2.58 14.32 8.63
C PRO A 99 3.02 13.02 7.95
N GLN A 100 2.31 12.66 6.90
CA GLN A 100 2.74 11.57 6.04
C GLN A 100 4.08 11.96 5.41
N ALA A 101 5.07 11.13 5.65
CA ALA A 101 6.39 11.31 5.05
C ALA A 101 6.36 11.04 3.54
#